data_7085db46390a1059dabea8d5d9195419
#
_entry.id   7085db46390a1059dabea8d5d9195419
#
_cell.length_a   1.000
_cell.length_b   1.000
_cell.length_c   1.000
_cell.angle_alpha   90.00
_cell.angle_beta   90.00
_cell.angle_gamma   90.00
#
_symmetry.space_group_name_H-M   'P 1'
#
loop_
_entity.id
_entity.type
_entity.pdbx_description
1 polymer ?
#
loop_
_entity_poly.entity_id
_entity_poly.type
_entity_poly.pdbx_seq_one_letter_code
_entity_poly.pdbx_strand_id
1 'polypeptide(L)'
;IMRTGTPVTLVCRDIDGANAPSVRGDDRHGMYEITRLLIGKGHKDIAFVGGLRSTSSGRDRYAGFREAMTEAGLTPVLDVPELMTQGDGRKAAEIVATHSPRPTAVVCFNDVLAFGLMSSFTRLGIRPGTEIAVTGYDDVDGSETWAPALTTVENGSEEIGQEAARAIYALIAGEEPPFEHKLIAPHLVIRESSG
;
A
#
# COMPACT_ATOMS: atom_id res chain seq x y z
N ILE A 1 -25.05 -9.29 -8.78
CA ILE A 1 -24.33 -10.57 -9.06
C ILE A 1 -24.64 -11.56 -7.95
N MET A 2 -24.39 -11.27 -6.67
CA MET A 2 -24.66 -12.21 -5.56
C MET A 2 -26.14 -12.69 -5.45
N ARG A 3 -27.11 -11.88 -5.86
CA ARG A 3 -28.53 -12.24 -5.86
C ARG A 3 -28.93 -13.23 -6.97
N THR A 4 -28.07 -13.49 -7.94
CA THR A 4 -28.34 -14.38 -9.09
C THR A 4 -27.87 -15.80 -8.89
N GLY A 5 -27.27 -16.14 -7.73
CA GLY A 5 -26.67 -17.46 -7.46
C GLY A 5 -25.37 -17.72 -8.23
N THR A 6 -24.81 -16.71 -8.86
CA THR A 6 -23.51 -16.83 -9.53
C THR A 6 -22.39 -16.99 -8.51
N PRO A 7 -21.50 -17.99 -8.63
CA PRO A 7 -20.34 -18.13 -7.77
C PRO A 7 -19.45 -16.89 -7.83
N VAL A 8 -19.04 -16.37 -6.67
CA VAL A 8 -18.20 -15.17 -6.54
C VAL A 8 -17.16 -15.40 -5.47
N THR A 9 -15.92 -14.99 -5.74
CA THR A 9 -14.84 -14.84 -4.78
C THR A 9 -14.31 -13.42 -4.83
N LEU A 10 -14.13 -12.78 -3.69
CA LEU A 10 -13.54 -11.45 -3.59
C LEU A 10 -12.01 -11.57 -3.54
N VAL A 11 -11.32 -10.75 -4.34
CA VAL A 11 -9.86 -10.80 -4.48
C VAL A 11 -9.28 -9.41 -4.20
N CYS A 12 -8.23 -9.34 -3.39
CA CYS A 12 -7.53 -8.12 -2.98
C CYS A 12 -8.40 -7.09 -2.25
N ARG A 13 -9.66 -7.44 -1.93
CA ARG A 13 -10.61 -6.55 -1.24
C ARG A 13 -11.62 -7.33 -0.45
N ASP A 14 -12.12 -6.71 0.61
CA ASP A 14 -13.35 -7.10 1.30
C ASP A 14 -14.47 -6.10 1.00
N ILE A 15 -15.71 -6.62 1.05
CA ILE A 15 -16.93 -5.82 0.92
C ILE A 15 -17.79 -6.16 2.13
N ASP A 16 -18.03 -5.17 2.98
CA ASP A 16 -18.81 -5.33 4.21
C ASP A 16 -20.20 -5.90 3.90
N GLY A 17 -20.57 -7.00 4.58
CA GLY A 17 -21.85 -7.68 4.38
C GLY A 17 -21.95 -8.53 3.11
N ALA A 18 -20.85 -8.72 2.36
CA ALA A 18 -20.85 -9.67 1.25
C ALA A 18 -20.77 -11.11 1.77
N ASN A 19 -21.70 -11.96 1.32
CA ASN A 19 -21.67 -13.40 1.60
C ASN A 19 -20.89 -14.11 0.47
N ALA A 20 -19.57 -13.90 0.43
CA ALA A 20 -18.67 -14.52 -0.53
C ALA A 20 -17.28 -14.69 0.11
N PRO A 21 -16.56 -15.79 -0.21
CA PRO A 21 -15.20 -15.94 0.28
C PRO A 21 -14.30 -14.80 -0.24
N SER A 22 -13.36 -14.37 0.59
CA SER A 22 -12.39 -13.34 0.21
C SER A 22 -10.97 -13.78 0.50
N VAL A 23 -10.04 -13.40 -0.38
CA VAL A 23 -8.60 -13.54 -0.18
C VAL A 23 -7.90 -12.24 -0.55
N ARG A 24 -6.99 -11.79 0.32
CA ARG A 24 -6.25 -10.53 0.14
C ARG A 24 -4.94 -10.54 0.94
N GLY A 25 -4.02 -9.66 0.61
CA GLY A 25 -2.84 -9.42 1.45
C GLY A 25 -3.23 -8.84 2.82
N ASP A 26 -2.40 -9.07 3.83
CA ASP A 26 -2.50 -8.36 5.10
C ASP A 26 -1.95 -6.93 4.94
N ASP A 27 -2.78 -6.09 4.32
CA ASP A 27 -2.49 -4.69 4.02
C ASP A 27 -2.09 -3.88 5.27
N ARG A 28 -2.71 -4.20 6.43
CA ARG A 28 -2.42 -3.52 7.69
C ARG A 28 -1.02 -3.86 8.17
N HIS A 29 -0.68 -5.14 8.20
CA HIS A 29 0.64 -5.60 8.64
C HIS A 29 1.74 -5.09 7.70
N GLY A 30 1.58 -5.22 6.39
CA GLY A 30 2.59 -4.75 5.42
C GLY A 30 2.86 -3.25 5.53
N MET A 31 1.82 -2.45 5.68
CA MET A 31 1.97 -1.00 5.83
C MET A 31 2.55 -0.61 7.21
N TYR A 32 2.23 -1.37 8.24
CA TYR A 32 2.85 -1.22 9.56
C TYR A 32 4.36 -1.48 9.48
N GLU A 33 4.81 -2.58 8.87
CA GLU A 33 6.23 -2.94 8.78
C GLU A 33 7.04 -1.92 7.97
N ILE A 34 6.53 -1.46 6.81
CA ILE A 34 7.26 -0.47 6.00
C ILE A 34 7.34 0.90 6.69
N THR A 35 6.34 1.26 7.48
CA THR A 35 6.36 2.48 8.29
C THR A 35 7.38 2.35 9.43
N ARG A 36 7.41 1.20 10.10
CA ARG A 36 8.42 0.90 11.13
C ARG A 36 9.85 0.92 10.60
N LEU A 37 10.07 0.46 9.37
CA LEU A 37 11.37 0.59 8.71
C LEU A 37 11.83 2.06 8.69
N LEU A 38 10.98 2.99 8.24
CA LEU A 38 11.32 4.41 8.16
C LEU A 38 11.56 5.01 9.56
N ILE A 39 10.74 4.67 10.54
CA ILE A 39 10.92 5.10 11.92
C ILE A 39 12.25 4.56 12.49
N GLY A 40 12.57 3.31 12.22
CA GLY A 40 13.85 2.67 12.62
C GLY A 40 15.08 3.32 11.97
N LYS A 41 14.93 3.92 10.78
CA LYS A 41 15.96 4.74 10.11
C LYS A 41 16.05 6.18 10.68
N GLY A 42 15.21 6.53 11.66
CA GLY A 42 15.24 7.81 12.36
C GLY A 42 14.30 8.88 11.81
N HIS A 43 13.45 8.56 10.83
CA HIS A 43 12.45 9.48 10.33
C HIS A 43 11.35 9.71 11.39
N LYS A 44 11.02 10.98 11.66
CA LYS A 44 9.96 11.39 12.57
C LYS A 44 8.87 12.18 11.85
N ASP A 45 9.28 13.03 10.91
CA ASP A 45 8.40 13.83 10.07
C ASP A 45 7.99 13.00 8.85
N ILE A 46 6.99 12.13 9.03
CA ILE A 46 6.52 11.18 8.01
C ILE A 46 5.16 11.60 7.50
N ALA A 47 5.02 11.64 6.17
CA ALA A 47 3.74 11.86 5.48
C ALA A 47 3.16 10.53 4.99
N PHE A 48 1.82 10.46 4.91
CA PHE A 48 1.10 9.43 4.19
C PHE A 48 0.41 10.02 2.97
N VAL A 49 0.55 9.37 1.82
CA VAL A 49 -0.03 9.87 0.57
C VAL A 49 -0.83 8.78 -0.14
N GLY A 50 -2.10 9.07 -0.41
CA GLY A 50 -2.99 8.27 -1.22
C GLY A 50 -3.94 7.36 -0.45
N GLY A 51 -4.64 6.51 -1.22
CA GLY A 51 -5.60 5.53 -0.75
C GLY A 51 -7.01 6.07 -0.55
N LEU A 52 -7.98 5.33 -1.07
CA LEU A 52 -9.40 5.61 -0.85
C LEU A 52 -9.83 5.00 0.48
N ARG A 53 -10.11 5.81 1.49
CA ARG A 53 -10.54 5.34 2.83
C ARG A 53 -11.89 4.61 2.81
N SER A 54 -12.64 4.67 1.73
CA SER A 54 -13.88 3.92 1.50
C SER A 54 -13.64 2.44 1.11
N THR A 55 -12.41 2.06 0.75
CA THR A 55 -12.05 0.68 0.41
C THR A 55 -11.38 -0.05 1.58
N SER A 56 -11.48 -1.39 1.64
CA SER A 56 -10.80 -2.20 2.66
C SER A 56 -9.30 -1.97 2.65
N SER A 57 -8.64 -2.05 1.49
CA SER A 57 -7.20 -1.81 1.36
C SER A 57 -6.80 -0.40 1.78
N GLY A 58 -7.60 0.63 1.43
CA GLY A 58 -7.34 2.01 1.84
C GLY A 58 -7.44 2.22 3.35
N ARG A 59 -8.43 1.60 4.01
CA ARG A 59 -8.57 1.62 5.47
C ARG A 59 -7.42 0.88 6.15
N ASP A 60 -7.11 -0.34 5.70
CA ASP A 60 -6.16 -1.22 6.36
C ASP A 60 -4.72 -0.71 6.22
N ARG A 61 -4.30 -0.27 5.03
CA ARG A 61 -2.98 0.35 4.83
C ARG A 61 -2.82 1.60 5.71
N TYR A 62 -3.82 2.47 5.73
CA TYR A 62 -3.76 3.66 6.60
C TYR A 62 -3.76 3.31 8.09
N ALA A 63 -4.52 2.28 8.50
CA ALA A 63 -4.53 1.82 9.87
C ALA A 63 -3.16 1.28 10.31
N GLY A 64 -2.48 0.48 9.47
CA GLY A 64 -1.13 -0.01 9.74
C GLY A 64 -0.10 1.11 9.86
N PHE A 65 -0.15 2.11 8.96
CA PHE A 65 0.67 3.31 9.05
C PHE A 65 0.44 4.05 10.39
N ARG A 66 -0.82 4.31 10.74
CA ARG A 66 -1.18 5.02 11.97
C ARG A 66 -0.77 4.25 13.23
N GLU A 67 -0.87 2.94 13.21
CA GLU A 67 -0.45 2.05 14.31
C GLU A 67 1.05 2.19 14.57
N ALA A 68 1.89 2.04 13.55
CA ALA A 68 3.33 2.18 13.67
C ALA A 68 3.75 3.57 14.18
N MET A 69 3.12 4.64 13.66
CA MET A 69 3.36 6.02 14.12
C MET A 69 2.97 6.19 15.59
N THR A 70 1.81 5.68 15.99
CA THR A 70 1.29 5.80 17.37
C THR A 70 2.17 5.07 18.37
N GLU A 71 2.60 3.85 18.07
CA GLU A 71 3.50 3.06 18.91
C GLU A 71 4.86 3.75 19.13
N ALA A 72 5.33 4.49 18.12
CA ALA A 72 6.54 5.29 18.23
C ALA A 72 6.34 6.66 18.92
N GLY A 73 5.11 6.98 19.36
CA GLY A 73 4.78 8.27 19.93
C GLY A 73 4.81 9.42 18.93
N LEU A 74 4.65 9.10 17.63
CA LEU A 74 4.67 10.06 16.52
C LEU A 74 3.27 10.32 15.97
N THR A 75 3.11 11.47 15.34
CA THR A 75 1.92 11.82 14.55
C THR A 75 2.35 12.13 13.12
N PRO A 76 1.58 11.72 12.10
CA PRO A 76 1.86 12.11 10.72
C PRO A 76 1.92 13.62 10.58
N VAL A 77 2.95 14.14 9.91
CA VAL A 77 3.04 15.59 9.66
C VAL A 77 2.14 16.02 8.50
N LEU A 78 1.78 15.08 7.62
CA LEU A 78 0.91 15.32 6.48
C LEU A 78 0.15 14.04 6.12
N ASP A 79 -1.15 14.16 5.81
CA ASP A 79 -1.98 13.11 5.22
C ASP A 79 -2.69 13.67 3.98
N VAL A 80 -2.46 13.05 2.81
CA VAL A 80 -3.05 13.46 1.53
C VAL A 80 -3.84 12.28 0.96
N PRO A 81 -5.11 12.11 1.36
CA PRO A 81 -5.94 10.98 0.94
C PRO A 81 -6.43 11.09 -0.50
N GLU A 82 -7.19 10.07 -0.95
CA GLU A 82 -7.96 10.05 -2.21
C GLU A 82 -7.11 10.09 -3.50
N LEU A 83 -5.81 9.80 -3.42
CA LEU A 83 -4.90 9.75 -4.55
C LEU A 83 -4.53 8.30 -4.87
N MET A 84 -4.48 7.92 -6.17
CA MET A 84 -4.28 6.53 -6.59
C MET A 84 -3.33 6.36 -7.77
N THR A 85 -3.21 7.37 -8.62
CA THR A 85 -2.52 7.27 -9.92
C THR A 85 -1.14 7.91 -9.90
N GLN A 86 -0.32 7.59 -10.90
CA GLN A 86 0.96 8.27 -11.10
C GLN A 86 0.79 9.78 -11.30
N GLY A 87 -0.31 10.20 -11.96
CA GLY A 87 -0.65 11.62 -12.10
C GLY A 87 -0.93 12.31 -10.77
N ASP A 88 -1.57 11.60 -9.85
CA ASP A 88 -1.83 12.11 -8.52
C ASP A 88 -0.55 12.17 -7.67
N GLY A 89 0.35 11.20 -7.82
CA GLY A 89 1.67 11.26 -7.20
C GLY A 89 2.46 12.51 -7.59
N ARG A 90 2.34 12.93 -8.86
CA ARG A 90 2.94 14.20 -9.32
C ARG A 90 2.37 15.43 -8.61
N LYS A 91 1.04 15.46 -8.37
CA LYS A 91 0.39 16.55 -7.62
C LYS A 91 0.79 16.52 -6.15
N ALA A 92 0.83 15.34 -5.56
CA ALA A 92 1.22 15.16 -4.16
C ALA A 92 2.65 15.66 -3.89
N ALA A 93 3.57 15.53 -4.84
CA ALA A 93 4.95 15.98 -4.69
C ALA A 93 5.05 17.48 -4.41
N GLU A 94 4.23 18.32 -5.05
CA GLU A 94 4.19 19.75 -4.80
C GLU A 94 3.68 20.06 -3.39
N ILE A 95 2.63 19.36 -2.95
CA ILE A 95 2.06 19.49 -1.60
C ILE A 95 3.13 19.13 -0.56
N VAL A 96 3.81 17.97 -0.73
CA VAL A 96 4.86 17.52 0.19
C VAL A 96 6.06 18.46 0.20
N ALA A 97 6.51 18.92 -0.98
CA ALA A 97 7.70 19.78 -1.10
C ALA A 97 7.50 21.16 -0.44
N THR A 98 6.27 21.68 -0.42
CA THR A 98 5.93 23.00 0.14
C THR A 98 5.41 22.94 1.57
N HIS A 99 5.19 21.73 2.12
CA HIS A 99 4.70 21.58 3.51
C HIS A 99 5.75 22.04 4.53
N SER A 100 5.29 22.58 5.65
CA SER A 100 6.17 23.03 6.76
C SER A 100 5.67 22.47 8.11
N PRO A 101 6.48 21.66 8.82
CA PRO A 101 7.79 21.17 8.43
C PRO A 101 7.73 20.22 7.22
N ARG A 102 8.75 20.28 6.34
CA ARG A 102 8.81 19.36 5.20
C ARG A 102 9.01 17.92 5.69
N PRO A 103 8.20 16.96 5.25
CA PRO A 103 8.41 15.56 5.57
C PRO A 103 9.81 15.07 5.16
N THR A 104 10.43 14.24 5.98
CA THR A 104 11.69 13.56 5.67
C THR A 104 11.47 12.20 5.03
N ALA A 105 10.24 11.66 5.15
CA ALA A 105 9.83 10.42 4.52
C ALA A 105 8.36 10.50 4.08
N VAL A 106 8.05 9.79 3.00
CA VAL A 106 6.69 9.66 2.46
C VAL A 106 6.35 8.17 2.29
N VAL A 107 5.30 7.74 2.95
CA VAL A 107 4.68 6.43 2.75
C VAL A 107 3.57 6.60 1.72
N CYS A 108 3.74 6.01 0.55
CA CYS A 108 2.72 6.02 -0.50
C CYS A 108 1.79 4.82 -0.37
N PHE A 109 0.52 5.02 -0.70
CA PHE A 109 -0.48 3.96 -0.71
C PHE A 109 -0.11 2.80 -1.64
N ASN A 110 0.50 3.10 -2.80
CA ASN A 110 0.98 2.11 -3.76
C ASN A 110 2.20 2.60 -4.56
N ASP A 111 2.82 1.70 -5.33
CA ASP A 111 4.02 1.98 -6.12
C ASP A 111 3.77 2.97 -7.26
N VAL A 112 2.61 2.85 -7.91
CA VAL A 112 2.25 3.74 -9.04
C VAL A 112 2.21 5.19 -8.60
N LEU A 113 1.68 5.45 -7.41
CA LEU A 113 1.67 6.77 -6.79
C LEU A 113 3.09 7.23 -6.44
N ALA A 114 3.90 6.32 -5.85
CA ALA A 114 5.29 6.59 -5.48
C ALA A 114 6.14 6.98 -6.70
N PHE A 115 5.99 6.31 -7.84
CA PHE A 115 6.68 6.67 -9.09
C PHE A 115 6.37 8.09 -9.55
N GLY A 116 5.10 8.49 -9.48
CA GLY A 116 4.69 9.84 -9.82
C GLY A 116 5.30 10.89 -8.91
N LEU A 117 5.33 10.61 -7.62
CA LEU A 117 5.90 11.45 -6.57
C LEU A 117 7.42 11.58 -6.74
N MET A 118 8.15 10.47 -6.88
CA MET A 118 9.61 10.45 -7.07
C MET A 118 10.03 11.18 -8.36
N SER A 119 9.32 10.95 -9.47
CA SER A 119 9.57 11.65 -10.74
C SER A 119 9.42 13.17 -10.59
N SER A 120 8.45 13.65 -9.81
CA SER A 120 8.27 15.07 -9.57
C SER A 120 9.28 15.64 -8.60
N PHE A 121 9.66 14.92 -7.55
CA PHE A 121 10.74 15.34 -6.66
C PHE A 121 12.03 15.57 -7.43
N THR A 122 12.41 14.64 -8.31
CA THR A 122 13.60 14.81 -9.16
C THR A 122 13.53 16.10 -10.00
N ARG A 123 12.37 16.41 -10.58
CA ARG A 123 12.18 17.66 -11.35
C ARG A 123 12.21 18.93 -10.48
N LEU A 124 11.82 18.81 -9.22
CA LEU A 124 11.91 19.90 -8.22
C LEU A 124 13.32 20.03 -7.61
N GLY A 125 14.27 19.20 -8.03
CA GLY A 125 15.62 19.18 -7.49
C GLY A 125 15.75 18.49 -6.12
N ILE A 126 14.72 17.78 -5.69
CA ILE A 126 14.69 16.98 -4.45
C ILE A 126 15.08 15.55 -4.81
N ARG A 127 16.02 14.95 -4.10
CA ARG A 127 16.53 13.60 -4.38
C ARG A 127 15.85 12.55 -3.53
N PRO A 128 14.96 11.69 -4.12
CA PRO A 128 14.41 10.55 -3.41
C PRO A 128 15.51 9.59 -2.91
N GLY A 129 15.32 9.00 -1.75
CA GLY A 129 16.26 8.08 -1.11
C GLY A 129 17.44 8.77 -0.40
N THR A 130 17.68 10.06 -0.63
CA THR A 130 18.77 10.81 0.05
C THR A 130 18.30 12.05 0.78
N GLU A 131 17.42 12.85 0.21
CA GLU A 131 16.85 14.04 0.86
C GLU A 131 15.45 13.79 1.41
N ILE A 132 14.75 12.84 0.81
CA ILE A 132 13.43 12.40 1.24
C ILE A 132 13.28 10.89 0.95
N ALA A 133 13.00 10.11 1.97
CA ALA A 133 12.70 8.70 1.79
C ALA A 133 11.31 8.55 1.16
N VAL A 134 11.17 7.59 0.25
CA VAL A 134 9.87 7.26 -0.38
C VAL A 134 9.67 5.76 -0.35
N THR A 135 8.48 5.32 0.06
CA THR A 135 8.10 3.92 0.01
C THR A 135 6.78 3.74 -0.74
N GLY A 136 6.62 2.58 -1.35
CA GLY A 136 5.40 2.17 -2.06
C GLY A 136 4.72 0.97 -1.41
N TYR A 137 3.88 0.29 -2.19
CA TYR A 137 3.18 -0.94 -1.87
C TYR A 137 2.74 -1.62 -3.18
N ASP A 138 2.77 -2.93 -3.26
CA ASP A 138 2.38 -3.88 -4.30
C ASP A 138 3.56 -4.55 -5.03
N ASP A 139 4.79 -4.03 -4.97
CA ASP A 139 6.00 -4.48 -5.69
C ASP A 139 5.74 -4.73 -7.18
N VAL A 140 5.13 -3.75 -7.85
CA VAL A 140 4.80 -3.85 -9.28
C VAL A 140 6.05 -3.82 -10.16
N ASP A 141 5.93 -4.30 -11.39
CA ASP A 141 6.95 -4.19 -12.41
C ASP A 141 7.47 -2.74 -12.52
N GLY A 142 8.76 -2.58 -12.47
CA GLY A 142 9.42 -1.27 -12.45
C GLY A 142 9.93 -0.83 -11.08
N SER A 143 9.44 -1.38 -9.97
CA SER A 143 9.90 -1.01 -8.62
C SER A 143 11.40 -1.25 -8.43
N GLU A 144 11.92 -2.33 -8.98
CA GLU A 144 13.35 -2.66 -8.96
C GLU A 144 14.18 -1.79 -9.92
N THR A 145 13.62 -1.44 -11.08
CA THR A 145 14.34 -0.75 -12.16
C THR A 145 14.21 0.78 -12.12
N TRP A 146 13.36 1.31 -11.25
CA TRP A 146 13.26 2.75 -11.05
C TRP A 146 14.57 3.31 -10.45
N ALA A 147 14.83 4.59 -10.64
CA ALA A 147 16.02 5.24 -10.09
C ALA A 147 15.64 6.41 -9.15
N PRO A 148 15.90 6.30 -7.83
CA PRO A 148 16.36 5.11 -7.10
C PRO A 148 15.35 3.97 -7.10
N ALA A 149 15.79 2.71 -6.94
CA ALA A 149 14.90 1.54 -6.86
C ALA A 149 13.96 1.65 -5.64
N LEU A 150 12.68 1.33 -5.83
CA LEU A 150 11.63 1.61 -4.86
C LEU A 150 11.56 0.56 -3.75
N THR A 151 11.72 1.00 -2.51
CA THR A 151 11.36 0.20 -1.31
C THR A 151 9.85 0.08 -1.25
N THR A 152 9.35 -1.15 -1.14
CA THR A 152 7.92 -1.45 -1.23
C THR A 152 7.54 -2.69 -0.42
N VAL A 153 6.29 -3.10 -0.49
CA VAL A 153 5.76 -4.35 0.09
C VAL A 153 5.19 -5.20 -1.03
N GLU A 154 5.69 -6.43 -1.16
CA GLU A 154 5.09 -7.48 -1.97
C GLU A 154 3.89 -8.05 -1.19
N ASN A 155 2.71 -8.04 -1.79
CA ASN A 155 1.44 -8.32 -1.11
C ASN A 155 0.96 -9.78 -1.23
N GLY A 156 1.77 -10.69 -1.78
CA GLY A 156 1.41 -12.09 -2.01
C GLY A 156 0.50 -12.29 -3.22
N SER A 157 0.62 -11.46 -4.26
CA SER A 157 -0.31 -11.44 -5.40
C SER A 157 -0.45 -12.78 -6.11
N GLU A 158 0.62 -13.59 -6.22
CA GLU A 158 0.57 -14.92 -6.81
C GLU A 158 -0.23 -15.89 -5.93
N GLU A 159 0.05 -15.92 -4.62
CA GLU A 159 -0.67 -16.78 -3.67
C GLU A 159 -2.15 -16.36 -3.58
N ILE A 160 -2.43 -15.05 -3.56
CA ILE A 160 -3.80 -14.52 -3.61
C ILE A 160 -4.54 -15.07 -4.84
N GLY A 161 -3.91 -15.05 -6.02
CA GLY A 161 -4.49 -15.58 -7.25
C GLY A 161 -4.77 -17.07 -7.18
N GLN A 162 -3.84 -17.85 -6.64
CA GLN A 162 -3.99 -19.30 -6.48
C GLN A 162 -5.14 -19.65 -5.51
N GLU A 163 -5.20 -18.99 -4.37
CA GLU A 163 -6.26 -19.22 -3.38
C GLU A 163 -7.63 -18.76 -3.88
N ALA A 164 -7.69 -17.62 -4.57
CA ALA A 164 -8.92 -17.18 -5.22
C ALA A 164 -9.45 -18.20 -6.23
N ALA A 165 -8.55 -18.79 -7.04
CA ALA A 165 -8.91 -19.84 -7.98
C ALA A 165 -9.44 -21.09 -7.27
N ARG A 166 -8.81 -21.52 -6.17
CA ARG A 166 -9.31 -22.67 -5.37
C ARG A 166 -10.72 -22.41 -4.84
N ALA A 167 -10.95 -21.23 -4.29
CA ALA A 167 -12.26 -20.88 -3.74
C ALA A 167 -13.36 -20.84 -4.82
N ILE A 168 -13.09 -20.21 -5.97
CA ILE A 168 -14.10 -20.13 -7.03
C ILE A 168 -14.38 -21.49 -7.67
N TYR A 169 -13.37 -22.38 -7.82
CA TYR A 169 -13.58 -23.73 -8.33
C TYR A 169 -14.45 -24.58 -7.39
N ALA A 170 -14.24 -24.52 -6.07
CA ALA A 170 -15.09 -25.18 -5.08
C ALA A 170 -16.55 -24.73 -5.22
N LEU A 171 -16.78 -23.42 -5.28
CA LEU A 171 -18.13 -22.85 -5.45
C LEU A 171 -18.80 -23.30 -6.77
N ILE A 172 -18.06 -23.37 -7.87
CA ILE A 172 -18.58 -23.86 -9.17
C ILE A 172 -18.94 -25.34 -9.10
N ALA A 173 -18.18 -26.16 -8.35
CA ALA A 173 -18.46 -27.57 -8.11
C ALA A 173 -19.65 -27.81 -7.15
N GLY A 174 -20.19 -26.76 -6.53
CA GLY A 174 -21.22 -26.88 -5.50
C GLY A 174 -20.67 -27.32 -4.15
N GLU A 175 -19.38 -27.17 -3.93
CA GLU A 175 -18.67 -27.46 -2.69
C GLU A 175 -18.50 -26.21 -1.84
N GLU A 176 -18.22 -26.39 -0.54
CA GLU A 176 -17.86 -25.28 0.34
C GLU A 176 -16.47 -24.72 0.00
N PRO A 177 -16.28 -23.39 0.00
CA PRO A 177 -14.97 -22.81 -0.23
C PRO A 177 -14.02 -23.16 0.94
N PRO A 178 -12.72 -23.31 0.69
CA PRO A 178 -11.74 -23.72 1.70
C PRO A 178 -11.52 -22.69 2.83
N PHE A 179 -12.09 -21.49 2.70
CA PHE A 179 -12.04 -20.41 3.69
C PHE A 179 -13.20 -19.44 3.46
N GLU A 180 -13.59 -18.71 4.50
CA GLU A 180 -14.48 -17.54 4.39
C GLU A 180 -13.65 -16.29 4.07
N HIS A 181 -12.60 -16.03 4.88
CA HIS A 181 -11.67 -14.91 4.70
C HIS A 181 -10.24 -15.39 4.87
N LYS A 182 -9.38 -15.12 3.89
CA LYS A 182 -7.97 -15.49 3.95
C LYS A 182 -7.10 -14.24 3.78
N LEU A 183 -6.16 -14.06 4.74
CA LEU A 183 -5.09 -13.08 4.63
C LEU A 183 -3.79 -13.78 4.23
N ILE A 184 -3.08 -13.19 3.26
CA ILE A 184 -1.77 -13.63 2.81
C ILE A 184 -0.72 -12.69 3.44
N ALA A 185 0.34 -13.28 4.00
CA ALA A 185 1.41 -12.52 4.62
C ALA A 185 2.17 -11.69 3.57
N PRO A 186 2.34 -10.39 3.79
CA PRO A 186 3.14 -9.54 2.89
C PRO A 186 4.63 -9.69 3.18
N HIS A 187 5.47 -9.29 2.22
CA HIS A 187 6.92 -9.26 2.35
C HIS A 187 7.47 -7.86 2.11
N LEU A 188 8.25 -7.35 3.05
CA LEU A 188 8.94 -6.07 2.89
C LEU A 188 10.13 -6.22 1.93
N VAL A 189 10.18 -5.40 0.89
CA VAL A 189 11.25 -5.37 -0.11
C VAL A 189 12.00 -4.05 -0.01
N ILE A 190 13.18 -4.07 0.63
CA ILE A 190 13.99 -2.89 0.90
C ILE A 190 14.90 -2.61 -0.29
N ARG A 191 14.86 -1.37 -0.79
CA ARG A 191 15.68 -0.85 -1.90
C ARG A 191 16.19 0.56 -1.56
N GLU A 192 16.70 1.29 -2.55
CA GLU A 192 17.42 2.57 -2.32
C GLU A 192 16.52 3.74 -1.92
N SER A 193 15.24 3.73 -2.31
CA SER A 193 14.36 4.88 -2.12
C SER A 193 14.01 5.20 -0.66
N SER A 194 14.31 4.28 0.26
CA SER A 194 14.11 4.50 1.71
C SER A 194 15.35 5.00 2.45
N GLY A 195 16.44 5.24 1.74
CA GLY A 195 17.69 5.72 2.32
C GLY A 195 18.54 4.64 3.01
#